data_8673f3856dfeb6680cf4ff6ef16d1024
#
_entry.id   8673f3856dfeb6680cf4ff6ef16d1024
#
_cell.length_a   1.000
_cell.length_b   1.000
_cell.length_c   1.000
_cell.angle_alpha   90.00
_cell.angle_beta   90.00
_cell.angle_gamma   90.00
#
_symmetry.space_group_name_H-M   'P 1'
#
loop_
_entity.id
_entity.type
_entity.pdbx_description
1 polymer ?
#
loop_
_entity_poly.entity_id
_entity_poly.type
_entity_poly.pdbx_seq_one_letter_code
_entity_poly.pdbx_strand_id
1 'polypeptide(L)'
;TADTLRANDALTYKVVLRGNGNMKLLNAPKINFPHDFDVYDPKITKDVTGTSGTVTYEYIVIPRYAGEYKIPAVQYSYFDPKSSTYKMLKGDEYTIRVAKGNEASSNAGEAALQSFKKEDVRVLGQDIRYIKPGKSDLRPKGIQYFATMSYWLSFIIPFVLFVIGMI
;
A
#
# COMPACT_ATOMS: atom_id res chain seq x y z
N THR A 1 -2.11 -23.82 11.92
CA THR A 1 -1.09 -24.45 11.07
C THR A 1 -1.80 -25.08 9.89
N ALA A 2 -1.83 -24.40 8.74
CA ALA A 2 -2.32 -25.01 7.51
C ALA A 2 -1.11 -25.67 6.84
N ASP A 3 -1.08 -27.01 6.83
CA ASP A 3 0.00 -27.78 6.21
C ASP A 3 -0.05 -27.76 4.67
N THR A 4 -1.15 -27.31 4.10
CA THR A 4 -1.36 -27.22 2.64
C THR A 4 -2.04 -25.91 2.28
N LEU A 5 -1.33 -25.08 1.52
CA LEU A 5 -1.80 -23.83 0.96
C LEU A 5 -1.91 -24.00 -0.56
N ARG A 6 -2.79 -23.25 -1.22
CA ARG A 6 -2.87 -23.22 -2.69
C ARG A 6 -2.24 -21.96 -3.23
N ALA A 7 -1.78 -22.00 -4.46
CA ALA A 7 -1.30 -20.79 -5.14
C ALA A 7 -2.43 -19.75 -5.21
N ASN A 8 -2.08 -18.50 -4.92
CA ASN A 8 -2.94 -17.32 -4.77
C ASN A 8 -3.81 -17.29 -3.50
N ASP A 9 -3.66 -18.23 -2.57
CA ASP A 9 -4.29 -18.12 -1.25
C ASP A 9 -3.45 -17.20 -0.35
N ALA A 10 -4.11 -16.40 0.49
CA ALA A 10 -3.42 -15.53 1.43
C ALA A 10 -3.01 -16.31 2.69
N LEU A 11 -1.73 -16.21 3.04
CA LEU A 11 -1.16 -16.72 4.28
C LEU A 11 -0.85 -15.56 5.22
N THR A 12 -1.23 -15.67 6.48
CA THR A 12 -0.83 -14.71 7.51
C THR A 12 0.39 -15.24 8.27
N TYR A 13 1.52 -14.56 8.13
CA TYR A 13 2.73 -14.83 8.88
C TYR A 13 2.84 -13.88 10.07
N LYS A 14 2.78 -14.44 11.29
CA LYS A 14 2.73 -13.66 12.53
C LYS A 14 4.04 -13.74 13.29
N VAL A 15 4.65 -12.58 13.60
CA VAL A 15 5.80 -12.46 14.47
C VAL A 15 5.39 -11.74 15.74
N VAL A 16 5.63 -12.38 16.89
CA VAL A 16 5.29 -11.84 18.21
C VAL A 16 6.56 -11.59 18.99
N LEU A 17 6.84 -10.33 19.29
CA LEU A 17 7.94 -9.91 20.15
C LEU A 17 7.40 -9.55 21.53
N ARG A 18 7.91 -10.23 22.57
CA ARG A 18 7.57 -9.95 23.98
C ARG A 18 8.82 -9.60 24.75
N GLY A 19 8.73 -8.57 25.58
CA GLY A 19 9.90 -8.16 26.35
C GLY A 19 9.69 -6.95 27.23
N ASN A 20 10.80 -6.53 27.82
CA ASN A 20 10.87 -5.31 28.63
C ASN A 20 11.80 -4.32 27.96
N GLY A 21 11.44 -3.05 27.97
CA GLY A 21 12.19 -1.97 27.34
C GLY A 21 11.29 -1.05 26.55
N ASN A 22 11.88 -0.33 25.61
CA ASN A 22 11.10 0.60 24.77
C ASN A 22 10.38 -0.14 23.64
N MET A 23 9.39 -0.97 24.00
CA MET A 23 8.62 -1.78 23.08
C MET A 23 7.84 -0.95 22.04
N LYS A 24 7.54 0.31 22.34
CA LYS A 24 6.80 1.20 21.43
C LYS A 24 7.59 1.59 20.18
N LEU A 25 8.93 1.62 20.29
CA LEU A 25 9.83 2.01 19.20
C LEU A 25 10.40 0.82 18.40
N LEU A 26 9.93 -0.40 18.64
CA LEU A 26 10.41 -1.56 17.89
C LEU A 26 10.01 -1.43 16.42
N ASN A 27 10.98 -1.64 15.56
CA ASN A 27 10.78 -1.74 14.13
C ASN A 27 10.39 -3.17 13.72
N ALA A 28 9.70 -3.29 12.62
CA ALA A 28 9.34 -4.59 12.05
C ALA A 28 10.62 -5.38 11.68
N PRO A 29 10.70 -6.67 12.03
CA PRO A 29 11.82 -7.51 11.64
C PRO A 29 11.87 -7.66 10.12
N LYS A 30 13.09 -7.69 9.58
CA LYS A 30 13.27 -8.02 8.15
C LYS A 30 13.15 -9.53 7.98
N ILE A 31 12.22 -9.94 7.12
CA ILE A 31 11.98 -11.33 6.79
C ILE A 31 12.29 -11.53 5.31
N ASN A 32 13.12 -12.51 5.00
CA ASN A 32 13.45 -12.86 3.62
C ASN A 32 12.46 -13.91 3.13
N PHE A 33 11.33 -13.46 2.60
CA PHE A 33 10.39 -14.36 1.94
C PHE A 33 10.92 -14.79 0.57
N PRO A 34 10.51 -15.98 0.07
CA PRO A 34 10.82 -16.41 -1.30
C PRO A 34 10.35 -15.39 -2.34
N HIS A 35 11.04 -15.29 -3.48
CA HIS A 35 10.72 -14.33 -4.54
C HIS A 35 9.33 -14.50 -5.16
N ASP A 36 8.83 -15.73 -5.15
CA ASP A 36 7.51 -16.07 -5.70
C ASP A 36 6.35 -15.67 -4.78
N PHE A 37 6.65 -14.97 -3.70
CA PHE A 37 5.66 -14.52 -2.74
C PHE A 37 5.44 -13.03 -2.87
N ASP A 38 4.18 -12.61 -3.02
CA ASP A 38 3.82 -11.22 -2.82
C ASP A 38 3.68 -10.97 -1.33
N VAL A 39 4.46 -10.02 -0.84
CA VAL A 39 4.52 -9.66 0.58
C VAL A 39 3.96 -8.27 0.75
N TYR A 40 2.98 -8.13 1.63
CA TYR A 40 2.38 -6.85 1.96
C TYR A 40 2.94 -6.31 3.28
N ASP A 41 2.84 -4.99 3.46
CA ASP A 41 3.27 -4.35 4.70
C ASP A 41 2.56 -4.93 5.91
N PRO A 42 3.29 -5.16 7.02
CA PRO A 42 2.71 -5.81 8.18
C PRO A 42 1.73 -4.91 8.93
N LYS A 43 0.63 -5.49 9.37
CA LYS A 43 -0.21 -4.89 10.41
C LYS A 43 0.53 -4.98 11.75
N ILE A 44 0.67 -3.85 12.42
CA ILE A 44 1.41 -3.75 13.69
C ILE A 44 0.41 -3.53 14.81
N THR A 45 0.36 -4.46 15.76
CA THR A 45 -0.44 -4.33 16.98
C THR A 45 0.50 -4.24 18.18
N LYS A 46 0.37 -3.18 18.97
CA LYS A 46 1.21 -2.92 20.15
C LYS A 46 0.35 -2.94 21.40
N ASP A 47 0.61 -3.90 22.27
CA ASP A 47 0.05 -3.99 23.61
C ASP A 47 1.20 -3.79 24.62
N VAL A 48 1.38 -2.52 25.05
CA VAL A 48 2.51 -2.10 25.85
C VAL A 48 2.02 -1.34 27.07
N THR A 49 2.31 -1.89 28.25
CA THR A 49 2.02 -1.28 29.54
C THR A 49 3.31 -0.96 30.27
N GLY A 50 3.58 0.33 30.48
CA GLY A 50 4.82 0.79 31.08
C GLY A 50 6.03 0.43 30.23
N THR A 51 6.98 -0.32 30.81
CA THR A 51 8.23 -0.76 30.16
C THR A 51 8.16 -2.17 29.59
N SER A 52 7.03 -2.87 29.75
CA SER A 52 6.87 -4.24 29.24
C SER A 52 5.70 -4.31 28.27
N GLY A 53 5.76 -5.27 27.36
CA GLY A 53 4.65 -5.45 26.42
C GLY A 53 4.91 -6.51 25.36
N THR A 54 3.93 -6.55 24.44
CA THR A 54 3.92 -7.44 23.28
C THR A 54 3.71 -6.59 22.04
N VAL A 55 4.54 -6.80 21.03
CA VAL A 55 4.36 -6.22 19.70
C VAL A 55 4.16 -7.36 18.72
N THR A 56 3.05 -7.32 17.99
CA THR A 56 2.70 -8.33 17.00
C THR A 56 2.77 -7.71 15.62
N TYR A 57 3.49 -8.37 14.72
CA TYR A 57 3.60 -8.04 13.31
C TYR A 57 2.91 -9.14 12.51
N GLU A 58 1.88 -8.79 11.75
CA GLU A 58 1.11 -9.70 10.92
C GLU A 58 1.36 -9.37 9.45
N TYR A 59 2.12 -10.21 8.76
CA TYR A 59 2.40 -10.10 7.33
C TYR A 59 1.37 -10.91 6.55
N ILE A 60 0.77 -10.32 5.53
CA ILE A 60 0.02 -11.07 4.53
C ILE A 60 0.98 -11.43 3.40
N VAL A 61 1.02 -12.71 3.08
CA VAL A 61 1.93 -13.28 2.10
C VAL A 61 1.14 -14.16 1.15
N ILE A 62 1.29 -13.98 -0.15
CA ILE A 62 0.55 -14.71 -1.18
C ILE A 62 1.54 -15.41 -2.11
N PRO A 63 1.65 -16.75 -2.06
CA PRO A 63 2.46 -17.50 -3.00
C PRO A 63 1.82 -17.49 -4.39
N ARG A 64 2.59 -17.17 -5.42
CA ARG A 64 2.10 -17.10 -6.80
C ARG A 64 2.09 -18.45 -7.51
N TYR A 65 2.99 -19.34 -7.16
CA TYR A 65 3.16 -20.63 -7.83
C TYR A 65 3.09 -21.78 -6.86
N ALA A 66 2.71 -22.94 -7.38
CA ALA A 66 2.78 -24.20 -6.63
C ALA A 66 4.24 -24.62 -6.45
N GLY A 67 4.59 -25.14 -5.28
CA GLY A 67 5.94 -25.55 -4.97
C GLY A 67 6.17 -25.79 -3.47
N GLU A 68 7.37 -26.15 -3.12
CA GLU A 68 7.82 -26.26 -1.72
C GLU A 68 8.73 -25.06 -1.43
N TYR A 69 8.36 -24.27 -0.42
CA TYR A 69 9.04 -23.02 -0.08
C TYR A 69 9.52 -23.07 1.37
N LYS A 70 10.73 -22.56 1.58
CA LYS A 70 11.29 -22.36 2.92
C LYS A 70 11.24 -20.90 3.29
N ILE A 71 10.61 -20.60 4.42
CA ILE A 71 10.68 -19.29 5.06
C ILE A 71 11.78 -19.39 6.12
N PRO A 72 12.91 -18.66 5.96
CA PRO A 72 14.01 -18.75 6.89
C PRO A 72 13.63 -18.20 8.27
N ALA A 73 14.33 -18.65 9.28
CA ALA A 73 14.16 -18.16 10.64
C ALA A 73 14.39 -16.66 10.73
N VAL A 74 13.43 -15.95 11.32
CA VAL A 74 13.54 -14.52 11.59
C VAL A 74 14.64 -14.27 12.62
N GLN A 75 15.51 -13.31 12.35
CA GLN A 75 16.54 -12.89 13.27
C GLN A 75 16.23 -11.49 13.80
N TYR A 76 16.32 -11.31 15.10
CA TYR A 76 16.09 -10.03 15.75
C TYR A 76 17.20 -9.76 16.78
N SER A 77 17.92 -8.66 16.63
CA SER A 77 18.97 -8.26 17.55
C SER A 77 18.47 -7.18 18.51
N TYR A 78 18.83 -7.30 19.77
CA TYR A 78 18.53 -6.31 20.79
C TYR A 78 19.74 -6.09 21.72
N PHE A 79 19.82 -4.91 22.31
CA PHE A 79 20.82 -4.59 23.30
C PHE A 79 20.33 -5.01 24.70
N ASP A 80 21.11 -5.80 25.40
CA ASP A 80 20.84 -6.19 26.78
C ASP A 80 21.65 -5.29 27.74
N PRO A 81 21.01 -4.36 28.48
CA PRO A 81 21.71 -3.43 29.34
C PRO A 81 22.35 -4.11 30.56
N LYS A 82 21.89 -5.29 30.95
CA LYS A 82 22.47 -6.03 32.08
C LYS A 82 23.84 -6.61 31.76
N SER A 83 23.99 -7.15 30.55
CA SER A 83 25.25 -7.71 30.06
C SER A 83 26.05 -6.72 29.21
N SER A 84 25.49 -5.53 28.91
CA SER A 84 26.08 -4.51 28.03
C SER A 84 26.49 -5.06 26.66
N THR A 85 25.75 -6.03 26.15
CA THR A 85 26.02 -6.71 24.88
C THR A 85 24.79 -6.79 24.00
N TYR A 86 25.02 -6.89 22.68
CA TYR A 86 23.94 -7.22 21.73
C TYR A 86 23.69 -8.72 21.74
N LYS A 87 22.43 -9.09 21.88
CA LYS A 87 21.95 -10.47 21.77
C LYS A 87 21.10 -10.63 20.54
N MET A 88 21.17 -11.82 19.93
CA MET A 88 20.38 -12.18 18.77
C MET A 88 19.35 -13.23 19.15
N LEU A 89 18.10 -12.94 18.86
CA LEU A 89 17.01 -13.90 18.91
C LEU A 89 16.83 -14.49 17.51
N LYS A 90 16.61 -15.79 17.47
CA LYS A 90 16.31 -16.52 16.25
C LYS A 90 14.94 -17.18 16.42
N GLY A 91 14.04 -16.94 15.48
CA GLY A 91 12.75 -17.61 15.40
C GLY A 91 12.85 -18.99 14.75
N ASP A 92 11.71 -19.55 14.40
CA ASP A 92 11.63 -20.84 13.73
C ASP A 92 11.70 -20.70 12.20
N GLU A 93 12.21 -21.73 11.54
CA GLU A 93 12.15 -21.90 10.09
C GLU A 93 10.91 -22.67 9.73
N TYR A 94 10.23 -22.27 8.66
CA TYR A 94 9.01 -22.93 8.20
C TYR A 94 9.17 -23.42 6.77
N THR A 95 8.74 -24.65 6.51
CA THR A 95 8.59 -25.20 5.17
C THR A 95 7.11 -25.26 4.82
N ILE A 96 6.72 -24.67 3.72
CA ILE A 96 5.33 -24.57 3.26
C ILE A 96 5.20 -25.28 1.92
N ARG A 97 4.22 -26.15 1.78
CA ARG A 97 3.84 -26.77 0.52
C ARG A 97 2.66 -26.02 -0.07
N VAL A 98 2.85 -25.49 -1.27
CA VAL A 98 1.84 -24.78 -2.04
C VAL A 98 1.35 -25.67 -3.16
N ALA A 99 0.09 -26.06 -3.11
CA ALA A 99 -0.56 -26.84 -4.17
C ALA A 99 -0.97 -25.91 -5.33
N LYS A 100 -1.22 -26.50 -6.51
CA LYS A 100 -1.73 -25.74 -7.67
C LYS A 100 -3.06 -25.10 -7.33
N GLY A 101 -3.17 -23.79 -7.56
CA GLY A 101 -4.40 -23.02 -7.34
C GLY A 101 -5.49 -23.43 -8.34
N ASN A 102 -6.76 -23.35 -7.91
CA ASN A 102 -7.87 -23.35 -8.84
C ASN A 102 -7.98 -21.94 -9.44
N GLU A 103 -8.30 -21.81 -10.71
CA GLU A 103 -8.49 -20.52 -11.38
C GLU A 103 -9.58 -19.63 -10.74
N ALA A 104 -10.41 -20.20 -9.87
CA ALA A 104 -11.44 -19.50 -9.10
C ALA A 104 -10.95 -18.81 -7.81
N SER A 105 -9.71 -19.06 -7.37
CA SER A 105 -9.19 -18.55 -6.08
C SER A 105 -8.58 -17.14 -6.15
N SER A 106 -8.63 -16.46 -7.28
CA SER A 106 -8.08 -15.09 -7.40
C SER A 106 -8.73 -14.07 -6.45
N ASN A 107 -9.93 -14.37 -5.94
CA ASN A 107 -10.67 -13.45 -5.06
C ASN A 107 -10.35 -13.61 -3.56
N ALA A 108 -9.72 -14.71 -3.14
CA ALA A 108 -9.45 -14.94 -1.71
C ALA A 108 -8.36 -14.01 -1.16
N GLY A 109 -7.36 -13.69 -1.97
CA GLY A 109 -6.31 -12.73 -1.62
C GLY A 109 -6.84 -11.31 -1.45
N GLU A 110 -7.75 -10.89 -2.33
CA GLU A 110 -8.39 -9.56 -2.24
C GLU A 110 -9.33 -9.45 -1.03
N ALA A 111 -10.07 -10.52 -0.70
CA ALA A 111 -10.94 -10.54 0.47
C ALA A 111 -10.15 -10.43 1.79
N ALA A 112 -8.99 -11.09 1.88
CA ALA A 112 -8.11 -10.99 3.04
C ALA A 112 -7.54 -9.55 3.18
N LEU A 113 -7.13 -8.92 2.08
CA LEU A 113 -6.65 -7.53 2.07
C LEU A 113 -7.75 -6.53 2.46
N GLN A 114 -9.00 -6.78 2.05
CA GLN A 114 -10.13 -5.92 2.42
C GLN A 114 -10.45 -5.99 3.92
N SER A 115 -10.28 -7.15 4.57
CA SER A 115 -10.51 -7.26 6.00
C SER A 115 -9.46 -6.49 6.83
N PHE A 116 -8.21 -6.44 6.37
CA PHE A 116 -7.15 -5.64 7.01
C PHE A 116 -7.34 -4.13 6.82
N LYS A 117 -7.85 -3.70 5.66
CA LYS A 117 -8.15 -2.28 5.41
C LYS A 117 -9.34 -1.76 6.21
N LYS A 118 -10.28 -2.63 6.61
CA LYS A 118 -11.51 -2.19 7.29
C LYS A 118 -11.32 -1.76 8.74
N GLU A 119 -10.30 -2.24 9.44
CA GLU A 119 -10.08 -1.87 10.84
C GLU A 119 -9.33 -0.54 11.01
N ASP A 120 -8.45 -0.17 10.07
CA ASP A 120 -7.68 1.08 10.14
C ASP A 120 -8.43 2.32 9.60
N VAL A 121 -9.55 2.14 8.90
CA VAL A 121 -10.28 3.24 8.22
C VAL A 121 -11.34 3.91 9.12
N ARG A 122 -11.37 3.62 10.41
CA ARG A 122 -12.39 4.22 11.30
C ARG A 122 -12.17 5.70 11.65
N VAL A 123 -11.07 6.31 11.25
CA VAL A 123 -10.73 7.69 11.68
C VAL A 123 -10.67 8.73 10.55
N LEU A 124 -10.72 8.34 9.29
CA LEU A 124 -10.63 9.29 8.15
C LEU A 124 -11.84 9.28 7.22
N GLY A 125 -13.01 9.01 7.77
CA GLY A 125 -14.27 8.82 7.02
C GLY A 125 -14.96 10.09 6.56
N GLN A 126 -14.30 11.18 6.20
CA GLN A 126 -15.03 12.37 5.73
C GLN A 126 -14.48 13.14 4.54
N ASP A 127 -13.36 12.73 3.92
CA ASP A 127 -12.85 13.60 2.84
C ASP A 127 -12.25 12.93 1.60
N ILE A 128 -12.63 11.71 1.28
CA ILE A 128 -12.39 11.19 -0.06
C ILE A 128 -13.68 11.29 -0.86
N ARG A 129 -13.93 12.47 -1.41
CA ARG A 129 -14.96 12.65 -2.44
C ARG A 129 -14.66 11.70 -3.60
N TYR A 130 -15.62 10.84 -3.87
CA TYR A 130 -15.72 10.03 -5.07
C TYR A 130 -15.16 10.75 -6.28
N ILE A 131 -14.17 10.17 -6.94
CA ILE A 131 -13.88 10.50 -8.33
C ILE A 131 -15.09 10.03 -9.11
N LYS A 132 -15.94 10.98 -9.50
CA LYS A 132 -17.13 10.71 -10.29
C LYS A 132 -16.71 10.00 -11.59
N PRO A 133 -17.00 8.71 -11.81
CA PRO A 133 -16.81 8.08 -13.10
C PRO A 133 -17.97 8.52 -14.00
N GLY A 134 -17.99 9.77 -14.38
CA GLY A 134 -18.92 10.34 -15.32
C GLY A 134 -18.14 10.93 -16.47
N LYS A 135 -18.66 10.83 -17.70
CA LYS A 135 -18.13 11.55 -18.85
C LYS A 135 -17.86 12.98 -18.40
N SER A 136 -16.60 13.38 -18.37
CA SER A 136 -16.23 14.77 -18.13
C SER A 136 -16.87 15.59 -19.23
N ASP A 137 -17.85 16.41 -18.89
CA ASP A 137 -18.44 17.39 -19.78
C ASP A 137 -17.41 18.50 -20.00
N LEU A 138 -16.37 18.16 -20.77
CA LEU A 138 -15.35 19.09 -21.20
C LEU A 138 -16.04 19.99 -22.23
N ARG A 139 -16.53 21.13 -21.77
CA ARG A 139 -16.94 22.18 -22.69
C ARG A 139 -15.73 22.55 -23.55
N PRO A 140 -15.83 22.54 -24.87
CA PRO A 140 -14.78 23.02 -25.74
C PRO A 140 -14.43 24.43 -25.28
N LYS A 141 -13.15 24.67 -25.05
CA LYS A 141 -12.60 25.96 -24.69
C LYS A 141 -13.16 26.99 -25.69
N GLY A 142 -13.95 27.94 -25.20
CA GLY A 142 -14.68 28.87 -26.02
C GLY A 142 -13.79 29.44 -27.13
N ILE A 143 -14.41 29.69 -28.31
CA ILE A 143 -13.77 30.21 -29.51
C ILE A 143 -12.82 31.31 -29.09
N GLN A 144 -11.52 31.10 -29.30
CA GLN A 144 -10.53 32.14 -29.01
C GLN A 144 -10.83 33.30 -29.96
N TYR A 145 -11.20 34.41 -29.39
CA TYR A 145 -11.51 35.61 -30.14
C TYR A 145 -10.32 36.14 -30.95
N PHE A 146 -9.10 35.82 -30.48
CA PHE A 146 -7.84 36.09 -31.16
C PHE A 146 -7.68 35.24 -32.42
N ALA A 147 -7.34 35.88 -33.54
CA ALA A 147 -7.18 35.28 -34.88
C ALA A 147 -8.47 34.94 -35.63
N THR A 148 -9.66 35.35 -35.17
CA THR A 148 -10.89 35.26 -35.93
C THR A 148 -11.02 36.45 -36.90
N MET A 149 -11.68 36.26 -38.05
CA MET A 149 -11.94 37.33 -39.01
C MET A 149 -12.55 38.59 -38.34
N SER A 150 -13.43 38.41 -37.37
CA SER A 150 -14.04 39.52 -36.62
C SER A 150 -13.03 40.32 -35.80
N TYR A 151 -11.94 39.71 -35.34
CA TYR A 151 -10.87 40.40 -34.64
C TYR A 151 -10.13 41.36 -35.58
N TRP A 152 -9.77 40.94 -36.76
CA TRP A 152 -9.12 41.79 -37.77
C TRP A 152 -10.04 42.90 -38.26
N LEU A 153 -11.33 42.64 -38.45
CA LEU A 153 -12.33 43.61 -38.88
C LEU A 153 -12.46 44.75 -37.87
N SER A 154 -12.34 44.47 -36.56
CA SER A 154 -12.42 45.50 -35.50
C SER A 154 -11.30 46.52 -35.53
N PHE A 155 -10.17 46.19 -36.14
CA PHE A 155 -9.06 47.11 -36.35
C PHE A 155 -9.13 47.84 -37.70
N ILE A 156 -9.58 47.18 -38.76
CA ILE A 156 -9.65 47.73 -40.13
C ILE A 156 -10.71 48.79 -40.22
N ILE A 157 -11.88 48.63 -39.60
CA ILE A 157 -12.99 49.57 -39.68
C ILE A 157 -12.62 50.96 -39.14
N PRO A 158 -12.06 51.11 -37.91
CA PRO A 158 -11.71 52.44 -37.42
C PRO A 158 -10.54 53.03 -38.18
N PHE A 159 -9.62 52.24 -38.71
CA PHE A 159 -8.51 52.74 -39.53
C PHE A 159 -8.98 53.32 -40.83
N VAL A 160 -9.94 52.66 -41.54
CA VAL A 160 -10.53 53.16 -42.77
C VAL A 160 -11.33 54.45 -42.52
N LEU A 161 -12.12 54.50 -41.44
CA LEU A 161 -12.85 55.73 -41.07
C LEU A 161 -11.90 56.91 -40.75
N PHE A 162 -10.77 56.64 -40.11
CA PHE A 162 -9.76 57.63 -39.84
C PHE A 162 -9.14 58.20 -41.11
N VAL A 163 -8.83 57.33 -42.09
CA VAL A 163 -8.29 57.73 -43.40
C VAL A 163 -9.29 58.55 -44.20
N ILE A 164 -10.58 58.15 -44.21
CA ILE A 164 -11.64 58.91 -44.91
C ILE A 164 -11.89 60.27 -44.26
N GLY A 165 -11.76 60.40 -42.95
CA GLY A 165 -11.92 61.68 -42.26
C GLY A 165 -10.75 62.63 -42.40
N MET A 166 -9.61 62.16 -42.92
CA MET A 166 -8.39 62.93 -43.15
C MET A 166 -8.25 63.48 -44.58
N ILE A 167 -9.11 62.98 -45.50
CA ILE A 167 -9.21 63.43 -46.88
C ILE A 167 -10.35 64.43 -47.00
#